data_082e4211a4a304c0ceddb961ecd249ac
#
_entry.id   082e4211a4a304c0ceddb961ecd249ac
#
_cell.length_a   1.000
_cell.length_b   1.000
_cell.length_c   1.000
_cell.angle_alpha   90.00
_cell.angle_beta   90.00
_cell.angle_gamma   90.00
#
_symmetry.space_group_name_H-M   'P 1'
#
loop_
_entity.id
_entity.type
_entity.pdbx_description
1 polymer ?
#
loop_
_entity_poly.entity_id
_entity_poly.type
_entity_poly.pdbx_seq_one_letter_code
_entity_poly.pdbx_strand_id
1 'polypeptide(L)'
;MKFHITTRTKRLTISGGGGCFWEVMKVKGSMRRFSYRSLFPTVLILGVILPFLFIRTAFLALESASSCSSLDCFGRMFGPSIFGGRDASLALANELTRALMEANDRGIEESGIESLPASFNELVTEITSGKQDIKGFAFNTKAMLMKMERRVRLAKNQELIYRHYASYGIPKSMYCLCLRLAEEYSINALARSPLPPPEFVSRLADPLYHHIALLTDNILAASVVVSSAVANAANPEKLVFHVITDKKTYAPMHAWFALNSAAASAVVEVKGLHQFDWPHRVNVGVKEMVEMHRLSWHHHYKNLKDGKCDELEEEELAKRLEDLNPSCLSLMNHLRIQLPELFPELKKVIFLDDDVVVQQDLSPLLALDLDGKVVGAVVNSWSEREESEKSNCSRGRKYGDYFNFSNLLVSSTFEYERCAWSYGMNVFDLQAWRTTNITETYHHWLKLNLDSGFTLWRPGALPPALIAFEGHVHPIDPSWHAAGLGQQSLNINRKMVEAAAVIHFSGPAKPWLDIGLQELRGLWNTHINFTNEFITNCKIMA
;
A
#
# COMPACT_ATOMS: atom_id res chain seq x y z
N MET A 1 10.78 25.85 -38.22
CA MET A 1 11.81 25.16 -37.42
C MET A 1 12.40 24.01 -38.24
N LYS A 2 13.69 24.00 -38.48
CA LYS A 2 14.39 22.95 -39.21
C LYS A 2 15.07 22.05 -38.17
N PHE A 3 14.65 20.80 -38.08
CA PHE A 3 15.32 19.81 -37.23
C PHE A 3 16.34 19.05 -38.09
N HIS A 4 17.60 19.04 -37.65
CA HIS A 4 18.64 18.18 -38.18
C HIS A 4 18.76 16.93 -37.31
N ILE A 5 18.45 15.79 -37.90
CA ILE A 5 18.70 14.49 -37.24
C ILE A 5 20.01 13.96 -37.80
N THR A 6 21.05 13.97 -36.99
CA THR A 6 22.34 13.32 -37.30
C THR A 6 22.35 11.96 -36.68
N THR A 7 22.25 10.92 -37.51
CA THR A 7 22.43 9.53 -37.05
C THR A 7 23.92 9.22 -36.99
N ARG A 8 24.51 9.31 -35.80
CA ARG A 8 25.80 8.68 -35.47
C ARG A 8 25.52 7.32 -34.85
N THR A 9 25.95 6.27 -35.51
CA THR A 9 25.88 4.89 -35.02
C THR A 9 26.68 4.74 -33.73
N LYS A 10 26.00 4.56 -32.59
CA LYS A 10 26.59 3.95 -31.39
C LYS A 10 25.87 2.63 -31.12
N ARG A 11 26.66 1.56 -30.96
CA ARG A 11 26.16 0.27 -30.48
C ARG A 11 25.66 0.44 -29.05
N LEU A 12 24.39 0.22 -28.81
CA LEU A 12 23.86 0.00 -27.48
C LEU A 12 23.68 -1.50 -27.27
N THR A 13 24.45 -2.04 -26.37
CA THR A 13 24.24 -3.38 -25.84
C THR A 13 23.38 -3.26 -24.60
N ILE A 14 22.15 -3.72 -24.67
CA ILE A 14 21.30 -3.87 -23.50
C ILE A 14 21.34 -5.34 -23.12
N SER A 15 21.98 -5.67 -22.00
CA SER A 15 21.92 -7.00 -21.41
C SER A 15 20.80 -7.04 -20.41
N GLY A 16 19.67 -7.59 -20.79
CA GLY A 16 18.63 -8.04 -19.85
C GLY A 16 18.72 -9.56 -19.76
N GLY A 17 18.78 -10.10 -18.55
CA GLY A 17 18.83 -11.53 -18.32
C GLY A 17 17.57 -12.23 -18.82
N GLY A 18 17.71 -13.11 -19.80
CA GLY A 18 16.63 -13.89 -20.37
C GLY A 18 16.71 -13.85 -21.91
N GLY A 19 17.35 -14.84 -22.48
CA GLY A 19 17.84 -14.91 -23.86
C GLY A 19 16.82 -14.63 -24.96
N CYS A 20 16.83 -13.45 -25.51
CA CYS A 20 16.41 -13.15 -26.86
C CYS A 20 17.35 -12.07 -27.41
N PHE A 21 18.21 -12.47 -28.35
CA PHE A 21 19.00 -11.54 -29.14
C PHE A 21 18.15 -11.00 -30.29
N TRP A 22 18.05 -9.66 -30.37
CA TRP A 22 17.53 -8.97 -31.54
C TRP A 22 18.71 -8.41 -32.34
N GLU A 23 18.91 -8.93 -33.53
CA GLU A 23 19.88 -8.39 -34.49
C GLU A 23 19.17 -7.30 -35.32
N VAL A 24 19.60 -6.06 -35.18
CA VAL A 24 19.07 -4.95 -35.98
C VAL A 24 19.88 -4.85 -37.29
N MET A 25 19.24 -5.20 -38.40
CA MET A 25 19.81 -5.01 -39.75
C MET A 25 20.06 -3.54 -40.05
N LYS A 26 21.24 -3.23 -40.58
CA LYS A 26 21.58 -1.92 -41.15
C LYS A 26 20.75 -1.64 -42.39
N VAL A 27 19.84 -0.73 -42.33
CA VAL A 27 19.20 -0.15 -43.50
C VAL A 27 19.96 1.14 -43.89
N LYS A 28 20.58 1.12 -45.07
CA LYS A 28 21.10 2.34 -45.71
C LYS A 28 19.91 3.19 -46.17
N GLY A 29 19.52 4.18 -45.39
CA GLY A 29 18.48 5.13 -45.75
C GLY A 29 19.04 6.37 -46.42
N SER A 30 18.60 6.63 -47.61
CA SER A 30 18.80 7.86 -48.38
C SER A 30 18.21 9.05 -47.61
N MET A 31 18.95 10.13 -47.45
CA MET A 31 18.45 11.39 -46.83
C MET A 31 17.31 11.97 -47.67
N ARG A 32 16.09 11.86 -47.24
CA ARG A 32 14.97 12.69 -47.72
C ARG A 32 14.75 13.83 -46.71
N ARG A 33 14.79 15.08 -47.21
CA ARG A 33 14.37 16.27 -46.45
C ARG A 33 12.88 16.22 -46.26
N PHE A 34 12.41 15.96 -45.03
CA PHE A 34 11.00 16.07 -44.71
C PHE A 34 10.62 17.52 -44.41
N SER A 35 9.63 18.03 -45.14
CA SER A 35 8.99 19.32 -44.89
C SER A 35 7.94 19.14 -43.79
N TYR A 36 7.82 20.14 -42.91
CA TYR A 36 6.79 20.23 -41.85
C TYR A 36 5.38 19.94 -42.40
N ARG A 37 5.09 20.33 -43.62
CA ARG A 37 3.81 20.07 -44.30
C ARG A 37 3.51 18.62 -44.59
N SER A 38 4.51 17.71 -44.61
CA SER A 38 4.30 16.25 -44.77
C SER A 38 4.34 15.49 -43.45
N LEU A 39 4.90 16.06 -42.39
CA LEU A 39 4.97 15.47 -41.05
C LEU A 39 3.67 15.70 -40.25
N PHE A 40 3.03 16.85 -40.46
CA PHE A 40 1.80 17.22 -39.75
C PHE A 40 0.64 16.23 -39.98
N PRO A 41 0.31 15.82 -41.22
CA PRO A 41 -0.71 14.80 -41.45
C PRO A 41 -0.32 13.42 -40.90
N THR A 42 0.97 13.08 -40.88
CA THR A 42 1.43 11.80 -40.33
C THR A 42 1.34 11.76 -38.80
N VAL A 43 1.64 12.87 -38.14
CA VAL A 43 1.48 13.02 -36.67
C VAL A 43 -0.01 13.08 -36.29
N LEU A 44 -0.85 13.69 -37.14
CA LEU A 44 -2.30 13.76 -36.94
C LEU A 44 -2.93 12.37 -37.13
N ILE A 45 -2.51 11.62 -38.15
CA ILE A 45 -2.93 10.24 -38.37
C ILE A 45 -2.48 9.33 -37.22
N LEU A 46 -1.24 9.42 -36.81
CA LEU A 46 -0.71 8.64 -35.67
C LEU A 46 -1.29 9.10 -34.33
N GLY A 47 -1.52 10.38 -34.09
CA GLY A 47 -1.99 10.92 -32.83
C GLY A 47 -3.51 10.83 -32.62
N VAL A 48 -4.30 10.82 -33.72
CA VAL A 48 -5.76 10.81 -33.64
C VAL A 48 -6.36 9.47 -34.12
N ILE A 49 -5.89 8.96 -35.25
CA ILE A 49 -6.48 7.74 -35.85
C ILE A 49 -5.95 6.48 -35.16
N LEU A 50 -4.68 6.44 -34.72
CA LEU A 50 -4.13 5.27 -34.04
C LEU A 50 -4.74 5.03 -32.64
N PRO A 51 -4.90 6.03 -31.76
CA PRO A 51 -5.68 5.87 -30.54
C PRO A 51 -7.14 5.49 -30.80
N PHE A 52 -7.77 6.08 -31.82
CA PHE A 52 -9.12 5.76 -32.21
C PHE A 52 -9.27 4.31 -32.73
N LEU A 53 -8.31 3.84 -33.54
CA LEU A 53 -8.23 2.44 -33.97
C LEU A 53 -7.91 1.51 -32.81
N PHE A 54 -7.03 1.91 -31.90
CA PHE A 54 -6.67 1.11 -30.73
C PHE A 54 -7.84 0.97 -29.76
N ILE A 55 -8.55 2.06 -29.46
CA ILE A 55 -9.77 2.03 -28.63
C ILE A 55 -10.82 1.14 -29.29
N ARG A 56 -11.00 1.25 -30.59
CA ARG A 56 -11.97 0.42 -31.33
C ARG A 56 -11.58 -1.05 -31.36
N THR A 57 -10.31 -1.39 -31.59
CA THR A 57 -9.84 -2.79 -31.57
C THR A 57 -9.93 -3.38 -30.17
N ALA A 58 -9.65 -2.59 -29.12
CA ALA A 58 -9.84 -3.01 -27.74
C ALA A 58 -11.32 -3.25 -27.40
N PHE A 59 -12.23 -2.39 -27.87
CA PHE A 59 -13.67 -2.60 -27.67
C PHE A 59 -14.23 -3.79 -28.45
N LEU A 60 -13.80 -4.00 -29.70
CA LEU A 60 -14.20 -5.15 -30.48
C LEU A 60 -13.64 -6.47 -29.92
N ALA A 61 -12.48 -6.42 -29.29
CA ALA A 61 -11.92 -7.58 -28.57
C ALA A 61 -12.68 -7.89 -27.26
N LEU A 62 -13.25 -6.88 -26.62
CA LEU A 62 -14.06 -7.05 -25.40
C LEU A 62 -15.50 -7.50 -25.68
N GLU A 63 -16.11 -7.03 -26.76
CA GLU A 63 -17.54 -7.28 -27.05
C GLU A 63 -17.82 -8.53 -27.92
N SER A 64 -16.82 -9.04 -28.63
CA SER A 64 -17.04 -10.23 -29.47
C SER A 64 -15.83 -11.15 -29.56
N ALA A 65 -15.76 -12.10 -28.65
CA ALA A 65 -14.94 -13.30 -28.85
C ALA A 65 -15.41 -14.16 -30.08
N SER A 66 -16.33 -13.68 -30.92
CA SER A 66 -16.94 -14.54 -31.94
C SER A 66 -17.08 -14.00 -33.36
N SER A 67 -16.70 -12.77 -33.72
CA SER A 67 -17.01 -12.40 -35.10
C SER A 67 -16.12 -11.45 -35.88
N CYS A 68 -14.95 -11.03 -35.45
CA CYS A 68 -14.00 -10.40 -36.39
C CYS A 68 -12.58 -10.28 -35.82
N SER A 69 -11.68 -11.17 -36.23
CA SER A 69 -10.28 -11.20 -35.80
C SER A 69 -9.25 -10.75 -36.84
N SER A 70 -9.67 -10.18 -38.00
CA SER A 70 -8.70 -9.82 -39.03
C SER A 70 -8.88 -8.42 -39.64
N LEU A 71 -7.76 -7.84 -40.09
CA LEU A 71 -7.69 -6.58 -40.86
C LEU A 71 -8.55 -6.60 -42.13
N ASP A 72 -8.80 -7.78 -42.70
CA ASP A 72 -9.68 -7.97 -43.87
C ASP A 72 -11.16 -7.72 -43.55
N CYS A 73 -11.57 -8.10 -42.35
CA CYS A 73 -12.96 -7.79 -41.91
C CYS A 73 -13.15 -6.29 -41.73
N PHE A 74 -12.13 -5.59 -41.24
CA PHE A 74 -12.07 -4.14 -41.10
C PHE A 74 -12.13 -3.45 -42.49
N GLY A 75 -11.36 -3.94 -43.46
CA GLY A 75 -11.33 -3.41 -44.83
C GLY A 75 -12.66 -3.57 -45.56
N ARG A 76 -13.43 -4.65 -45.33
CA ARG A 76 -14.76 -4.87 -45.91
C ARG A 76 -15.83 -4.00 -45.27
N MET A 77 -15.73 -3.68 -43.99
CA MET A 77 -16.74 -2.88 -43.28
C MET A 77 -16.60 -1.37 -43.56
N PHE A 78 -15.35 -0.92 -43.79
CA PHE A 78 -15.00 0.48 -44.07
C PHE A 78 -14.35 0.68 -45.43
N GLY A 79 -14.51 -0.28 -46.32
CA GLY A 79 -13.96 -0.29 -47.67
C GLY A 79 -14.43 0.90 -48.55
N PRO A 80 -14.26 0.87 -49.81
CA PRO A 80 -13.86 1.95 -50.73
C PRO A 80 -14.71 3.22 -50.75
N SER A 81 -15.79 3.34 -49.98
CA SER A 81 -16.61 4.56 -49.94
C SER A 81 -16.01 5.72 -49.11
N ILE A 82 -15.00 5.43 -48.26
CA ILE A 82 -14.31 6.48 -47.43
C ILE A 82 -13.06 7.00 -48.13
N PHE A 83 -12.48 6.23 -49.06
CA PHE A 83 -11.27 6.61 -49.79
C PHE A 83 -11.52 7.00 -51.24
N GLY A 84 -12.53 7.83 -51.45
CA GLY A 84 -12.64 8.58 -52.71
C GLY A 84 -11.54 9.65 -52.74
N GLY A 85 -10.64 9.57 -53.71
CA GLY A 85 -9.59 10.53 -54.08
C GLY A 85 -8.81 11.23 -52.96
N ARG A 86 -7.49 11.39 -53.11
CA ARG A 86 -6.59 12.04 -52.13
C ARG A 86 -7.09 13.38 -51.59
N ASP A 87 -7.85 14.13 -52.39
CA ASP A 87 -8.39 15.46 -52.03
C ASP A 87 -9.63 15.36 -51.16
N ALA A 88 -10.51 14.37 -51.41
CA ALA A 88 -11.74 14.17 -50.62
C ALA A 88 -11.44 13.64 -49.21
N SER A 89 -10.44 12.77 -49.04
CA SER A 89 -10.03 12.26 -47.72
C SER A 89 -9.36 13.35 -46.86
N LEU A 90 -8.60 14.24 -47.48
CA LEU A 90 -7.97 15.37 -46.78
C LEU A 90 -9.00 16.43 -46.38
N ALA A 91 -9.98 16.70 -47.23
CA ALA A 91 -11.11 17.60 -46.93
C ALA A 91 -11.94 17.08 -45.77
N LEU A 92 -12.29 15.78 -45.78
CA LEU A 92 -13.02 15.12 -44.68
C LEU A 92 -12.23 15.12 -43.36
N ALA A 93 -10.93 14.84 -43.42
CA ALA A 93 -10.08 14.86 -42.24
C ALA A 93 -9.97 16.27 -41.62
N ASN A 94 -9.87 17.30 -42.46
CA ASN A 94 -9.85 18.69 -42.03
C ASN A 94 -11.20 19.14 -41.42
N GLU A 95 -12.29 18.70 -42.03
CA GLU A 95 -13.63 19.02 -41.54
C GLU A 95 -13.93 18.30 -40.22
N LEU A 96 -13.57 17.03 -40.08
CA LEU A 96 -13.67 16.27 -38.85
C LEU A 96 -12.80 16.88 -37.72
N THR A 97 -11.56 17.29 -38.05
CA THR A 97 -10.67 17.94 -37.09
C THR A 97 -11.26 19.25 -36.59
N ARG A 98 -11.80 20.06 -37.49
CA ARG A 98 -12.48 21.31 -37.13
C ARG A 98 -13.71 21.08 -36.28
N ALA A 99 -14.53 20.07 -36.64
CA ALA A 99 -15.75 19.70 -35.91
C ALA A 99 -15.41 19.17 -34.49
N LEU A 100 -14.33 18.40 -34.32
CA LEU A 100 -13.85 17.92 -33.01
C LEU A 100 -13.31 19.09 -32.15
N MET A 101 -12.58 20.04 -32.74
CA MET A 101 -12.14 21.24 -32.03
C MET A 101 -13.35 22.08 -31.57
N GLU A 102 -14.31 22.34 -32.47
CA GLU A 102 -15.52 23.08 -32.16
C GLU A 102 -16.38 22.36 -31.09
N ALA A 103 -16.47 21.03 -31.15
CA ALA A 103 -17.12 20.21 -30.12
C ALA A 103 -16.37 20.27 -28.78
N ASN A 104 -15.03 20.43 -28.79
CA ASN A 104 -14.23 20.55 -27.57
C ASN A 104 -14.44 21.89 -26.86
N ASP A 105 -14.69 22.96 -27.60
CA ASP A 105 -14.91 24.29 -27.04
C ASP A 105 -16.33 24.49 -26.50
N ARG A 106 -17.28 23.68 -26.94
CA ARG A 106 -18.66 23.72 -26.43
C ARG A 106 -18.80 22.87 -25.17
N GLY A 107 -19.26 23.48 -24.08
CA GLY A 107 -19.69 22.75 -22.88
C GLY A 107 -20.86 21.81 -23.23
N ILE A 108 -20.80 20.57 -22.74
CA ILE A 108 -21.90 19.63 -22.88
C ILE A 108 -22.72 19.70 -21.59
N GLU A 109 -23.98 20.12 -21.68
CA GLU A 109 -24.92 20.06 -20.56
C GLU A 109 -25.26 18.60 -20.22
N GLU A 110 -25.31 18.26 -18.94
CA GLU A 110 -25.58 16.88 -18.47
C GLU A 110 -26.90 16.31 -18.99
N SER A 111 -27.89 17.15 -19.24
CA SER A 111 -29.21 16.75 -19.79
C SER A 111 -29.17 16.12 -21.19
N GLY A 112 -28.11 16.39 -21.98
CA GLY A 112 -27.92 15.84 -23.33
C GLY A 112 -27.30 14.43 -23.35
N ILE A 113 -26.79 13.95 -22.25
CA ILE A 113 -26.03 12.68 -22.18
C ILE A 113 -26.95 11.45 -22.19
N GLU A 114 -28.19 11.58 -21.74
CA GLU A 114 -29.14 10.45 -21.68
C GLU A 114 -29.70 10.02 -23.06
N SER A 115 -29.70 10.91 -24.07
CA SER A 115 -30.21 10.65 -25.41
C SER A 115 -29.15 10.10 -26.39
N LEU A 116 -27.95 9.79 -25.92
CA LEU A 116 -26.85 9.30 -26.76
C LEU A 116 -27.07 7.84 -27.19
N PRO A 117 -26.56 7.44 -28.40
CA PRO A 117 -26.52 6.04 -28.80
C PRO A 117 -25.97 5.11 -27.72
N ALA A 118 -26.57 3.93 -27.60
CA ALA A 118 -26.19 2.98 -26.56
C ALA A 118 -24.79 2.36 -26.80
N SER A 119 -24.35 2.33 -28.06
CA SER A 119 -23.04 1.78 -28.45
C SER A 119 -22.37 2.62 -29.53
N PHE A 120 -21.03 2.51 -29.59
CA PHE A 120 -20.23 3.14 -30.64
C PHE A 120 -20.59 2.62 -32.05
N ASN A 121 -21.00 1.36 -32.16
CA ASN A 121 -21.48 0.77 -33.43
C ASN A 121 -22.77 1.43 -33.92
N GLU A 122 -23.65 1.78 -33.03
CA GLU A 122 -24.89 2.51 -33.35
C GLU A 122 -24.58 3.91 -33.88
N LEU A 123 -23.65 4.63 -33.22
CA LEU A 123 -23.16 5.94 -33.67
C LEU A 123 -22.55 5.87 -35.08
N VAL A 124 -21.72 4.85 -35.34
CA VAL A 124 -21.13 4.63 -36.67
C VAL A 124 -22.20 4.28 -37.71
N THR A 125 -23.22 3.51 -37.33
CA THR A 125 -24.33 3.15 -38.23
C THR A 125 -25.17 4.38 -38.56
N GLU A 126 -25.41 5.27 -37.63
CA GLU A 126 -26.13 6.51 -37.86
C GLU A 126 -25.43 7.43 -38.84
N ILE A 127 -24.10 7.58 -38.72
CA ILE A 127 -23.31 8.42 -39.66
C ILE A 127 -23.24 7.79 -41.05
N THR A 128 -23.03 6.46 -41.12
CA THR A 128 -22.96 5.76 -42.41
C THR A 128 -24.30 5.69 -43.14
N SER A 129 -25.41 5.80 -42.40
CA SER A 129 -26.75 5.89 -42.95
C SER A 129 -27.15 7.31 -43.39
N GLY A 130 -26.25 8.30 -43.24
CA GLY A 130 -26.49 9.70 -43.58
C GLY A 130 -27.47 10.44 -42.66
N LYS A 131 -27.78 9.89 -41.49
CA LYS A 131 -28.68 10.48 -40.50
C LYS A 131 -28.06 11.57 -39.65
N GLN A 132 -26.70 11.62 -39.59
CA GLN A 132 -25.95 12.63 -38.85
C GLN A 132 -24.94 13.32 -39.76
N ASP A 133 -24.72 14.60 -39.50
CA ASP A 133 -23.62 15.37 -40.09
C ASP A 133 -22.32 15.15 -39.29
N ILE A 134 -21.20 15.61 -39.87
CA ILE A 134 -19.85 15.48 -39.24
C ILE A 134 -19.81 16.19 -37.90
N LYS A 135 -20.53 17.31 -37.72
CA LYS A 135 -20.54 18.07 -36.46
C LYS A 135 -21.32 17.31 -35.38
N GLY A 136 -22.46 16.75 -35.73
CA GLY A 136 -23.25 15.89 -34.84
C GLY A 136 -22.49 14.65 -34.41
N PHE A 137 -21.75 14.01 -35.34
CA PHE A 137 -20.87 12.88 -35.01
C PHE A 137 -19.74 13.27 -34.05
N ALA A 138 -19.07 14.40 -34.31
CA ALA A 138 -17.98 14.89 -33.43
C ALA A 138 -18.49 15.20 -32.02
N PHE A 139 -19.67 15.83 -31.91
CA PHE A 139 -20.32 16.14 -30.65
C PHE A 139 -20.74 14.87 -29.90
N ASN A 140 -21.41 13.93 -30.55
CA ASN A 140 -21.84 12.67 -29.94
C ASN A 140 -20.65 11.78 -29.55
N THR A 141 -19.56 11.80 -30.32
CA THR A 141 -18.31 11.10 -29.98
C THR A 141 -17.71 11.67 -28.71
N LYS A 142 -17.62 13.00 -28.59
CA LYS A 142 -17.14 13.66 -27.37
C LYS A 142 -18.00 13.32 -26.16
N ALA A 143 -19.32 13.45 -26.30
CA ALA A 143 -20.26 13.16 -25.24
C ALA A 143 -20.20 11.68 -24.80
N MET A 144 -20.00 10.76 -25.75
CA MET A 144 -19.81 9.34 -25.46
C MET A 144 -18.49 9.08 -24.72
N LEU A 145 -17.38 9.73 -25.13
CA LEU A 145 -16.10 9.66 -24.41
C LEU A 145 -16.26 10.15 -22.99
N MET A 146 -16.88 11.30 -22.76
CA MET A 146 -17.12 11.82 -21.41
C MET A 146 -17.99 10.87 -20.57
N LYS A 147 -19.01 10.26 -21.17
CA LYS A 147 -19.85 9.23 -20.51
C LYS A 147 -19.02 8.00 -20.13
N MET A 148 -18.11 7.58 -21.00
CA MET A 148 -17.20 6.45 -20.73
C MET A 148 -16.19 6.80 -19.65
N GLU A 149 -15.56 7.96 -19.71
CA GLU A 149 -14.62 8.46 -18.68
C GLU A 149 -15.32 8.52 -17.31
N ARG A 150 -16.54 9.06 -17.25
CA ARG A 150 -17.35 9.06 -16.02
C ARG A 150 -17.62 7.64 -15.52
N ARG A 151 -18.00 6.69 -16.40
CA ARG A 151 -18.22 5.28 -16.00
C ARG A 151 -16.95 4.62 -15.51
N VAL A 152 -15.83 4.85 -16.16
CA VAL A 152 -14.52 4.32 -15.72
C VAL A 152 -14.15 4.89 -14.35
N ARG A 153 -14.32 6.20 -14.17
CA ARG A 153 -14.07 6.86 -12.86
C ARG A 153 -14.97 6.28 -11.78
N LEU A 154 -16.28 6.16 -12.04
CA LEU A 154 -17.21 5.56 -11.07
C LEU A 154 -16.85 4.11 -10.75
N ALA A 155 -16.46 3.31 -11.74
CA ALA A 155 -16.04 1.92 -11.52
C ALA A 155 -14.77 1.84 -10.69
N LYS A 156 -13.79 2.72 -10.93
CA LYS A 156 -12.57 2.82 -10.12
C LYS A 156 -12.85 3.28 -8.69
N ASN A 157 -13.70 4.29 -8.52
CA ASN A 157 -14.13 4.74 -7.20
C ASN A 157 -14.83 3.61 -6.43
N GLN A 158 -15.69 2.84 -7.09
CA GLN A 158 -16.34 1.67 -6.52
C GLN A 158 -15.32 0.59 -6.14
N GLU A 159 -14.34 0.31 -7.00
CA GLU A 159 -13.25 -0.62 -6.70
C GLU A 159 -12.49 -0.20 -5.44
N LEU A 160 -12.10 1.07 -5.33
CA LEU A 160 -11.41 1.61 -4.16
C LEU A 160 -12.24 1.42 -2.88
N ILE A 161 -13.55 1.73 -2.94
CA ILE A 161 -14.47 1.59 -1.80
C ILE A 161 -14.59 0.11 -1.39
N TYR A 162 -14.82 -0.81 -2.34
CA TYR A 162 -14.93 -2.24 -2.03
C TYR A 162 -13.62 -2.82 -1.52
N ARG A 163 -12.49 -2.38 -2.05
CA ARG A 163 -11.16 -2.75 -1.53
C ARG A 163 -10.96 -2.27 -0.10
N HIS A 164 -11.40 -1.06 0.19
CA HIS A 164 -11.38 -0.53 1.55
C HIS A 164 -12.23 -1.40 2.49
N TYR A 165 -13.46 -1.74 2.13
CA TYR A 165 -14.26 -2.67 2.92
C TYR A 165 -13.61 -4.05 3.07
N ALA A 166 -12.98 -4.56 2.03
CA ALA A 166 -12.26 -5.82 2.09
C ALA A 166 -11.05 -5.77 3.04
N SER A 167 -10.42 -4.60 3.20
CA SER A 167 -9.32 -4.41 4.15
C SER A 167 -9.75 -4.49 5.62
N TYR A 168 -11.03 -4.22 5.93
CA TYR A 168 -11.62 -4.37 7.26
C TYR A 168 -12.13 -5.78 7.53
N GLY A 169 -12.33 -6.57 6.49
CA GLY A 169 -12.90 -7.90 6.62
C GLY A 169 -11.95 -8.85 7.33
N ILE A 170 -12.40 -9.47 8.43
CA ILE A 170 -11.70 -10.63 8.98
C ILE A 170 -12.15 -11.84 8.16
N PRO A 171 -11.23 -12.56 7.48
CA PRO A 171 -11.57 -13.77 6.74
C PRO A 171 -12.29 -14.79 7.63
N LYS A 172 -13.31 -15.44 7.09
CA LYS A 172 -14.08 -16.48 7.83
C LYS A 172 -13.17 -17.59 8.37
N SER A 173 -12.12 -17.91 7.66
CA SER A 173 -11.09 -18.88 8.06
C SER A 173 -10.34 -18.44 9.32
N MET A 174 -9.96 -17.17 9.42
CA MET A 174 -9.28 -16.62 10.61
C MET A 174 -10.24 -16.51 11.79
N TYR A 175 -11.50 -16.15 11.54
CA TYR A 175 -12.52 -16.16 12.58
C TYR A 175 -12.77 -17.59 13.10
N CYS A 176 -12.83 -18.58 12.20
CA CYS A 176 -12.90 -20.00 12.57
C CYS A 176 -11.70 -20.39 13.45
N LEU A 177 -10.48 -20.02 13.06
CA LEU A 177 -9.27 -20.31 13.84
C LEU A 177 -9.36 -19.76 15.26
N CYS A 178 -9.77 -18.50 15.41
CA CYS A 178 -9.95 -17.88 16.71
C CYS A 178 -10.97 -18.61 17.59
N LEU A 179 -12.13 -19.00 17.03
CA LEU A 179 -13.17 -19.73 17.77
C LEU A 179 -12.73 -21.13 18.17
N ARG A 180 -12.06 -21.87 17.27
CA ARG A 180 -11.54 -23.21 17.58
C ARG A 180 -10.50 -23.20 18.69
N LEU A 181 -9.59 -22.24 18.64
CA LEU A 181 -8.57 -22.08 19.68
C LEU A 181 -9.15 -21.61 21.02
N ALA A 182 -10.20 -20.77 21.01
CA ALA A 182 -10.93 -20.41 22.22
C ALA A 182 -11.64 -21.61 22.84
N GLU A 183 -12.20 -22.51 22.01
CA GLU A 183 -12.76 -23.78 22.45
C GLU A 183 -11.69 -24.66 23.10
N GLU A 184 -10.54 -24.85 22.43
CA GLU A 184 -9.41 -25.61 22.98
C GLU A 184 -8.92 -25.01 24.31
N TYR A 185 -8.77 -23.71 24.40
CA TYR A 185 -8.39 -23.07 25.66
C TYR A 185 -9.36 -23.41 26.80
N SER A 186 -10.65 -23.55 26.48
CA SER A 186 -11.70 -23.85 27.49
C SER A 186 -11.69 -25.28 27.95
N ILE A 187 -11.45 -26.26 27.05
CA ILE A 187 -11.62 -27.68 27.33
C ILE A 187 -10.31 -28.48 27.46
N ASN A 188 -9.22 -28.00 26.79
CA ASN A 188 -7.95 -28.73 26.74
C ASN A 188 -6.95 -28.13 27.74
N ALA A 189 -6.48 -28.96 28.69
CA ALA A 189 -5.50 -28.53 29.68
C ALA A 189 -4.16 -28.13 29.07
N LEU A 190 -3.73 -28.76 27.96
CA LEU A 190 -2.48 -28.43 27.28
C LEU A 190 -2.54 -27.03 26.65
N ALA A 191 -3.70 -26.63 26.18
CA ALA A 191 -3.90 -25.28 25.63
C ALA A 191 -3.79 -24.17 26.69
N ARG A 192 -3.83 -24.51 27.96
CA ARG A 192 -3.62 -23.61 29.11
C ARG A 192 -2.28 -23.81 29.81
N SER A 193 -1.37 -24.59 29.21
CA SER A 193 -0.02 -24.75 29.76
C SER A 193 0.63 -23.38 29.92
N PRO A 194 1.40 -23.16 31.00
CA PRO A 194 2.07 -21.89 31.22
C PRO A 194 2.96 -21.47 30.03
N LEU A 195 2.87 -20.24 29.62
CA LEU A 195 3.71 -19.63 28.59
C LEU A 195 4.44 -18.40 29.17
N PRO A 196 5.77 -18.47 29.30
CA PRO A 196 6.61 -19.67 29.05
C PRO A 196 6.46 -20.71 30.16
N PRO A 197 7.01 -21.92 29.95
CA PRO A 197 7.20 -22.90 31.01
C PRO A 197 7.94 -22.32 32.21
N PRO A 198 7.66 -22.78 33.47
CA PRO A 198 8.22 -22.14 34.69
C PRO A 198 9.75 -22.03 34.72
N GLU A 199 10.46 -22.96 34.09
CA GLU A 199 11.93 -22.97 33.98
C GLU A 199 12.47 -21.85 33.10
N PHE A 200 11.66 -21.23 32.26
CA PHE A 200 12.06 -20.15 31.36
C PHE A 200 11.57 -18.75 31.78
N VAL A 201 10.79 -18.66 32.84
CA VAL A 201 10.26 -17.37 33.32
C VAL A 201 11.36 -16.37 33.63
N SER A 202 12.50 -16.82 34.18
CA SER A 202 13.64 -15.94 34.45
C SER A 202 14.21 -15.26 33.20
N ARG A 203 14.03 -15.85 32.02
CA ARG A 203 14.50 -15.29 30.74
C ARG A 203 13.70 -14.08 30.28
N LEU A 204 12.48 -13.87 30.78
CA LEU A 204 11.60 -12.78 30.36
C LEU A 204 12.16 -11.37 30.67
N ALA A 205 13.09 -11.27 31.62
CA ALA A 205 13.74 -10.00 31.99
C ALA A 205 15.27 -10.04 31.88
N ASP A 206 15.85 -11.17 31.46
CA ASP A 206 17.28 -11.36 31.41
C ASP A 206 17.89 -10.66 30.17
N PRO A 207 18.78 -9.66 30.36
CA PRO A 207 19.37 -8.91 29.26
C PRO A 207 20.31 -9.73 28.36
N LEU A 208 20.65 -10.97 28.71
CA LEU A 208 21.41 -11.89 27.87
C LEU A 208 20.57 -12.51 26.74
N TYR A 209 19.26 -12.33 26.79
CA TYR A 209 18.33 -12.80 25.77
C TYR A 209 17.88 -11.68 24.83
N HIS A 210 17.39 -12.07 23.68
CA HIS A 210 16.97 -11.18 22.61
C HIS A 210 15.45 -10.98 22.69
N HIS A 211 15.03 -9.87 23.28
CA HIS A 211 13.64 -9.56 23.52
C HIS A 211 12.98 -8.94 22.29
N ILE A 212 11.90 -9.55 21.83
CA ILE A 212 11.09 -9.10 20.68
C ILE A 212 9.65 -8.91 21.18
N ALA A 213 9.09 -7.72 20.99
CA ALA A 213 7.72 -7.39 21.38
C ALA A 213 6.81 -7.27 20.16
N LEU A 214 5.61 -7.84 20.28
CA LEU A 214 4.51 -7.73 19.33
C LEU A 214 3.25 -7.30 20.06
N LEU A 215 2.53 -6.33 19.50
CA LEU A 215 1.18 -5.95 19.97
C LEU A 215 0.19 -6.32 18.86
N THR A 216 -0.60 -7.37 19.03
CA THR A 216 -1.49 -7.87 17.98
C THR A 216 -2.70 -8.62 18.54
N ASP A 217 -3.81 -8.55 17.83
CA ASP A 217 -5.00 -9.39 18.02
C ASP A 217 -5.16 -10.46 16.91
N ASN A 218 -4.16 -10.61 16.05
CA ASN A 218 -4.15 -11.53 14.91
C ASN A 218 -3.23 -12.73 15.20
N ILE A 219 -3.83 -13.89 15.48
CA ILE A 219 -3.12 -15.11 15.86
C ILE A 219 -2.22 -15.61 14.72
N LEU A 220 -2.74 -15.62 13.49
CA LEU A 220 -1.99 -16.11 12.33
C LEU A 220 -0.80 -15.19 12.04
N ALA A 221 -0.99 -13.90 12.14
CA ALA A 221 0.05 -12.90 11.95
C ALA A 221 1.15 -13.04 13.02
N ALA A 222 0.79 -13.10 14.29
CA ALA A 222 1.75 -13.37 15.37
C ALA A 222 2.55 -14.66 15.13
N SER A 223 1.86 -15.73 14.69
CA SER A 223 2.50 -17.01 14.37
C SER A 223 3.56 -16.87 13.27
N VAL A 224 3.27 -16.12 12.20
CA VAL A 224 4.21 -15.91 11.09
C VAL A 224 5.41 -15.09 11.53
N VAL A 225 5.20 -14.01 12.29
CA VAL A 225 6.32 -13.20 12.81
C VAL A 225 7.25 -14.06 13.68
N VAL A 226 6.69 -14.82 14.63
CA VAL A 226 7.46 -15.68 15.52
C VAL A 226 8.18 -16.77 14.73
N SER A 227 7.48 -17.50 13.85
CA SER A 227 8.08 -18.60 13.10
C SER A 227 9.14 -18.13 12.10
N SER A 228 8.92 -17.00 11.44
CA SER A 228 9.93 -16.41 10.53
C SER A 228 11.18 -15.96 11.27
N ALA A 229 11.03 -15.31 12.43
CA ALA A 229 12.17 -14.88 13.24
C ALA A 229 12.95 -16.08 13.81
N VAL A 230 12.26 -17.11 14.29
CA VAL A 230 12.90 -18.33 14.79
C VAL A 230 13.65 -19.07 13.68
N ALA A 231 13.04 -19.18 12.49
CA ALA A 231 13.64 -19.88 11.34
C ALA A 231 14.91 -19.21 10.81
N ASN A 232 15.05 -17.90 10.97
CA ASN A 232 16.19 -17.12 10.46
C ASN A 232 17.15 -16.64 11.55
N ALA A 233 16.92 -17.03 12.80
CA ALA A 233 17.82 -16.69 13.91
C ALA A 233 19.06 -17.57 13.93
N ALA A 234 20.24 -16.97 14.20
CA ALA A 234 21.46 -17.72 14.44
C ALA A 234 21.42 -18.54 15.73
N ASN A 235 20.73 -18.04 16.77
CA ASN A 235 20.57 -18.67 18.08
C ASN A 235 19.10 -18.54 18.53
N PRO A 236 18.18 -19.36 17.99
CA PRO A 236 16.75 -19.24 18.30
C PRO A 236 16.42 -19.43 19.79
N GLU A 237 17.23 -20.19 20.53
CA GLU A 237 17.08 -20.39 21.98
C GLU A 237 17.33 -19.13 22.82
N LYS A 238 17.94 -18.10 22.23
CA LYS A 238 18.10 -16.78 22.86
C LYS A 238 16.95 -15.83 22.58
N LEU A 239 16.02 -16.18 21.69
CA LEU A 239 14.88 -15.33 21.39
C LEU A 239 13.83 -15.44 22.50
N VAL A 240 13.33 -14.28 22.91
CA VAL A 240 12.20 -14.15 23.86
C VAL A 240 11.15 -13.26 23.23
N PHE A 241 10.01 -13.84 22.90
CA PHE A 241 8.88 -13.13 22.32
C PHE A 241 7.86 -12.74 23.39
N HIS A 242 7.53 -11.47 23.43
CA HIS A 242 6.47 -10.89 24.25
C HIS A 242 5.27 -10.57 23.35
N VAL A 243 4.32 -11.49 23.27
CA VAL A 243 3.10 -11.33 22.48
C VAL A 243 2.03 -10.70 23.35
N ILE A 244 1.77 -9.42 23.15
CA ILE A 244 0.75 -8.68 23.89
C ILE A 244 -0.52 -8.61 23.05
N THR A 245 -1.65 -8.98 23.64
CA THR A 245 -2.92 -9.02 22.92
C THR A 245 -4.08 -8.44 23.76
N ASP A 246 -5.24 -8.27 23.14
CA ASP A 246 -6.43 -7.80 23.83
C ASP A 246 -7.07 -8.94 24.69
N LYS A 247 -8.07 -8.57 25.51
CA LYS A 247 -8.76 -9.52 26.36
C LYS A 247 -9.51 -10.59 25.57
N LYS A 248 -10.03 -10.29 24.39
CA LYS A 248 -10.84 -11.20 23.60
C LYS A 248 -9.98 -12.26 22.92
N THR A 249 -8.81 -11.85 22.44
CA THR A 249 -7.90 -12.71 21.70
C THR A 249 -6.90 -13.43 22.61
N TYR A 250 -6.82 -13.07 23.89
CA TYR A 250 -5.87 -13.70 24.82
C TYR A 250 -5.97 -15.23 24.86
N ALA A 251 -7.16 -15.78 25.11
CA ALA A 251 -7.35 -17.21 25.22
C ALA A 251 -6.96 -17.98 23.94
N PRO A 252 -7.44 -17.60 22.74
CA PRO A 252 -7.05 -18.29 21.52
C PRO A 252 -5.58 -18.05 21.13
N MET A 253 -4.99 -16.89 21.41
CA MET A 253 -3.56 -16.63 21.18
C MET A 253 -2.70 -17.52 22.08
N HIS A 254 -3.03 -17.61 23.36
CA HIS A 254 -2.35 -18.48 24.30
C HIS A 254 -2.45 -19.95 23.87
N ALA A 255 -3.66 -20.43 23.53
CA ALA A 255 -3.85 -21.80 23.06
C ALA A 255 -3.02 -22.12 21.82
N TRP A 256 -2.91 -21.17 20.87
CA TRP A 256 -2.09 -21.37 19.69
C TRP A 256 -0.63 -21.64 20.03
N PHE A 257 0.00 -20.80 20.85
CA PHE A 257 1.40 -20.94 21.20
C PHE A 257 1.66 -22.10 22.18
N ALA A 258 0.68 -22.47 23.01
CA ALA A 258 0.78 -23.63 23.88
C ALA A 258 0.68 -24.99 23.16
N LEU A 259 -0.10 -25.05 22.07
CA LEU A 259 -0.32 -26.27 21.30
C LEU A 259 0.62 -26.44 20.10
N ASN A 260 1.27 -25.37 19.65
CA ASN A 260 2.11 -25.41 18.46
C ASN A 260 3.58 -25.25 18.80
N SER A 261 4.36 -26.26 18.42
CA SER A 261 5.80 -26.34 18.67
C SER A 261 6.66 -25.51 17.70
N ALA A 262 6.06 -24.75 16.79
CA ALA A 262 6.82 -23.95 15.79
C ALA A 262 7.80 -22.97 16.44
N ALA A 263 7.55 -22.57 17.70
CA ALA A 263 8.42 -21.73 18.51
C ALA A 263 9.17 -22.52 19.61
N ALA A 264 9.22 -23.85 19.53
CA ALA A 264 9.76 -24.68 20.62
C ALA A 264 11.24 -24.40 20.98
N SER A 265 12.00 -23.81 20.07
CA SER A 265 13.39 -23.39 20.32
C SER A 265 13.51 -22.00 20.93
N ALA A 266 12.45 -21.20 20.98
CA ALA A 266 12.43 -19.86 21.55
C ALA A 266 11.51 -19.79 22.78
N VAL A 267 11.62 -18.73 23.55
CA VAL A 267 10.70 -18.45 24.67
C VAL A 267 9.58 -17.56 24.15
N VAL A 268 8.33 -17.95 24.40
CA VAL A 268 7.15 -17.13 24.05
C VAL A 268 6.33 -16.88 25.31
N GLU A 269 6.12 -15.59 25.61
CA GLU A 269 5.14 -15.11 26.58
C GLU A 269 3.90 -14.61 25.83
N VAL A 270 2.72 -15.04 26.26
CA VAL A 270 1.46 -14.45 25.80
C VAL A 270 0.79 -13.75 26.95
N LYS A 271 0.56 -12.44 26.82
CA LYS A 271 -0.01 -11.62 27.88
C LYS A 271 -1.13 -10.73 27.36
N GLY A 272 -2.26 -10.77 28.04
CA GLY A 272 -3.38 -9.90 27.72
C GLY A 272 -3.23 -8.52 28.37
N LEU A 273 -3.63 -7.45 27.69
CA LEU A 273 -3.61 -6.08 28.23
C LEU A 273 -4.35 -5.97 29.58
N HIS A 274 -5.34 -6.81 29.82
CA HIS A 274 -6.10 -6.88 31.07
C HIS A 274 -5.34 -7.53 32.24
N GLN A 275 -4.19 -8.13 31.99
CA GLN A 275 -3.35 -8.80 33.00
C GLN A 275 -2.20 -7.89 33.51
N PHE A 276 -2.07 -6.70 32.94
CA PHE A 276 -1.08 -5.72 33.42
C PHE A 276 -1.65 -4.94 34.61
N ASP A 277 -0.85 -4.80 35.64
CA ASP A 277 -1.14 -3.91 36.76
C ASP A 277 -0.68 -2.49 36.39
N TRP A 278 -1.52 -1.79 35.65
CA TRP A 278 -1.20 -0.47 35.16
C TRP A 278 -1.18 0.56 36.29
N PRO A 279 -0.11 1.33 36.45
CA PRO A 279 -0.14 2.52 37.30
C PRO A 279 -1.32 3.43 36.93
N HIS A 280 -1.89 4.12 37.93
CA HIS A 280 -3.08 4.97 37.70
C HIS A 280 -2.86 5.97 36.54
N ARG A 281 -1.67 6.56 36.44
CA ARG A 281 -1.28 7.48 35.36
C ARG A 281 -1.42 6.83 33.98
N VAL A 282 -0.92 5.62 33.83
CA VAL A 282 -0.97 4.86 32.57
C VAL A 282 -2.41 4.48 32.23
N ASN A 283 -3.19 4.02 33.21
CA ASN A 283 -4.62 3.73 33.03
C ASN A 283 -5.40 4.94 32.52
N VAL A 284 -5.13 6.13 33.04
CA VAL A 284 -5.76 7.38 32.57
C VAL A 284 -5.32 7.67 31.14
N GLY A 285 -4.03 7.63 30.85
CA GLY A 285 -3.50 7.88 29.51
C GLY A 285 -4.02 6.90 28.46
N VAL A 286 -4.12 5.60 28.79
CA VAL A 286 -4.71 4.59 27.89
C VAL A 286 -6.20 4.85 27.66
N LYS A 287 -6.98 5.22 28.68
CA LYS A 287 -8.40 5.57 28.52
C LYS A 287 -8.59 6.80 27.63
N GLU A 288 -7.78 7.83 27.83
CA GLU A 288 -7.80 9.02 26.98
C GLU A 288 -7.44 8.68 25.53
N MET A 289 -6.46 7.81 25.32
CA MET A 289 -6.05 7.33 24.00
C MET A 289 -7.17 6.54 23.31
N VAL A 290 -7.87 5.66 24.04
CA VAL A 290 -9.04 4.92 23.53
C VAL A 290 -10.14 5.87 23.10
N GLU A 291 -10.44 6.89 23.93
CA GLU A 291 -11.49 7.84 23.61
C GLU A 291 -11.11 8.73 22.42
N MET A 292 -9.88 9.23 22.36
CA MET A 292 -9.37 10.00 21.21
C MET A 292 -9.40 9.18 19.93
N HIS A 293 -8.99 7.91 20.00
CA HIS A 293 -9.08 6.97 18.87
C HIS A 293 -10.53 6.81 18.39
N ARG A 294 -11.48 6.61 19.31
CA ARG A 294 -12.91 6.48 19.01
C ARG A 294 -13.47 7.75 18.34
N LEU A 295 -13.11 8.92 18.86
CA LEU A 295 -13.55 10.21 18.30
C LEU A 295 -12.93 10.47 16.93
N SER A 296 -11.64 10.19 16.75
CA SER A 296 -10.94 10.30 15.47
C SER A 296 -11.58 9.40 14.41
N TRP A 297 -11.81 8.12 14.75
CA TRP A 297 -12.47 7.18 13.86
C TRP A 297 -13.86 7.67 13.44
N HIS A 298 -14.67 8.14 14.41
CA HIS A 298 -16.01 8.64 14.14
C HIS A 298 -15.98 9.88 13.24
N HIS A 299 -15.06 10.81 13.48
CA HIS A 299 -14.89 12.02 12.68
C HIS A 299 -14.56 11.68 11.22
N HIS A 300 -13.54 10.87 10.98
CA HIS A 300 -13.11 10.51 9.63
C HIS A 300 -14.13 9.66 8.87
N TYR A 301 -14.80 8.72 9.57
CA TYR A 301 -15.84 7.89 8.97
C TYR A 301 -17.09 8.70 8.61
N LYS A 302 -17.47 9.67 9.45
CA LYS A 302 -18.56 10.58 9.15
C LYS A 302 -18.26 11.42 7.91
N ASN A 303 -17.06 11.97 7.81
CA ASN A 303 -16.63 12.76 6.66
C ASN A 303 -16.63 11.94 5.34
N LEU A 304 -16.33 10.65 5.42
CA LEU A 304 -16.43 9.76 4.26
C LEU A 304 -17.90 9.53 3.86
N LYS A 305 -18.79 9.34 4.85
CA LYS A 305 -20.21 9.06 4.61
C LYS A 305 -20.99 10.29 4.11
N ASP A 306 -20.67 11.47 4.65
CA ASP A 306 -21.33 12.72 4.28
C ASP A 306 -20.79 13.29 2.95
N GLY A 307 -19.61 12.86 2.51
CA GLY A 307 -19.05 13.17 1.20
C GLY A 307 -19.73 12.34 0.11
N LYS A 308 -20.08 12.99 -1.02
CA LYS A 308 -20.55 12.28 -2.21
C LYS A 308 -19.33 11.61 -2.85
N CYS A 309 -19.02 10.38 -2.44
CA CYS A 309 -17.86 9.62 -2.93
C CYS A 309 -17.84 9.47 -4.46
N ASP A 310 -19.03 9.47 -5.09
CA ASP A 310 -19.19 9.37 -6.54
C ASP A 310 -18.70 10.63 -7.29
N GLU A 311 -18.63 11.78 -6.60
CA GLU A 311 -18.23 13.06 -7.18
C GLU A 311 -16.74 13.37 -6.94
N LEU A 312 -16.05 12.59 -6.06
CA LEU A 312 -14.63 12.79 -5.78
C LEU A 312 -13.76 12.30 -6.93
N GLU A 313 -12.67 13.02 -7.17
CA GLU A 313 -11.60 12.53 -8.03
C GLU A 313 -10.95 11.29 -7.39
N GLU A 314 -10.47 10.35 -8.24
CA GLU A 314 -9.90 9.06 -7.82
C GLU A 314 -8.80 9.22 -6.76
N GLU A 315 -7.90 10.20 -6.96
CA GLU A 315 -6.77 10.48 -6.06
C GLU A 315 -7.23 10.96 -4.68
N GLU A 316 -8.21 11.86 -4.62
CA GLU A 316 -8.76 12.38 -3.36
C GLU A 316 -9.51 11.28 -2.60
N LEU A 317 -10.29 10.44 -3.30
CA LEU A 317 -10.97 9.31 -2.69
C LEU A 317 -9.97 8.28 -2.15
N ALA A 318 -8.95 7.91 -2.95
CA ALA A 318 -7.92 6.99 -2.53
C ALA A 318 -7.22 7.47 -1.26
N LYS A 319 -6.88 8.77 -1.19
CA LYS A 319 -6.27 9.41 -0.03
C LYS A 319 -7.16 9.34 1.21
N ARG A 320 -8.45 9.64 1.08
CA ARG A 320 -9.41 9.55 2.20
C ARG A 320 -9.59 8.12 2.69
N LEU A 321 -9.61 7.14 1.79
CA LEU A 321 -9.71 5.73 2.15
C LEU A 321 -8.42 5.19 2.78
N GLU A 322 -7.26 5.68 2.37
CA GLU A 322 -5.97 5.37 3.01
C GLU A 322 -5.95 5.86 4.47
N ASP A 323 -6.47 7.05 4.73
CA ASP A 323 -6.58 7.62 6.09
C ASP A 323 -7.45 6.76 7.02
N LEU A 324 -8.41 6.02 6.46
CA LEU A 324 -9.30 5.11 7.17
C LEU A 324 -8.82 3.65 7.19
N ASN A 325 -7.58 3.38 6.78
CA ASN A 325 -7.04 2.03 6.82
C ASN A 325 -7.08 1.44 8.24
N PRO A 326 -7.53 0.18 8.44
CA PRO A 326 -7.56 -0.48 9.75
C PRO A 326 -6.24 -0.42 10.50
N SER A 327 -5.12 -0.56 9.80
CA SER A 327 -3.79 -0.47 10.41
C SER A 327 -3.50 0.94 10.96
N CYS A 328 -3.97 2.01 10.30
CA CYS A 328 -3.83 3.39 10.81
C CYS A 328 -4.73 3.62 12.02
N LEU A 329 -5.89 2.98 12.06
CA LEU A 329 -6.90 3.14 13.10
C LEU A 329 -6.80 2.08 14.21
N SER A 330 -5.74 1.26 14.25
CA SER A 330 -5.57 0.27 15.31
C SER A 330 -5.11 0.90 16.62
N LEU A 331 -5.89 0.65 17.68
CA LEU A 331 -5.51 1.06 19.04
C LEU A 331 -4.20 0.39 19.48
N MET A 332 -3.94 -0.85 19.05
CA MET A 332 -2.70 -1.58 19.37
C MET A 332 -1.48 -0.80 18.92
N ASN A 333 -1.54 -0.12 17.75
CA ASN A 333 -0.42 0.70 17.26
C ASN A 333 -0.15 1.91 18.15
N HIS A 334 -1.19 2.51 18.75
CA HIS A 334 -1.02 3.60 19.70
C HIS A 334 -0.47 3.11 21.05
N LEU A 335 -0.79 1.88 21.48
CA LEU A 335 -0.29 1.33 22.75
C LEU A 335 1.22 1.10 22.78
N ARG A 336 1.88 1.11 21.65
CA ARG A 336 3.35 1.05 21.54
C ARG A 336 4.06 2.13 22.36
N ILE A 337 3.42 3.30 22.55
CA ILE A 337 3.97 4.39 23.36
C ILE A 337 4.10 3.98 24.85
N GLN A 338 3.48 2.90 25.28
CA GLN A 338 3.52 2.38 26.63
C GLN A 338 4.57 1.25 26.81
N LEU A 339 5.45 1.01 25.82
CA LEU A 339 6.48 -0.04 25.94
C LEU A 339 7.34 0.05 27.21
N PRO A 340 7.76 1.25 27.68
CA PRO A 340 8.50 1.35 28.92
C PRO A 340 7.74 0.85 30.16
N GLU A 341 6.40 0.98 30.15
CA GLU A 341 5.51 0.55 31.24
C GLU A 341 5.09 -0.92 31.09
N LEU A 342 4.99 -1.41 29.84
CA LEU A 342 4.74 -2.82 29.56
C LEU A 342 5.92 -3.70 29.98
N PHE A 343 7.14 -3.19 29.86
CA PHE A 343 8.40 -3.92 30.11
C PHE A 343 9.31 -3.15 31.06
N PRO A 344 8.94 -2.97 32.34
CA PRO A 344 9.71 -2.15 33.28
C PRO A 344 11.13 -2.68 33.55
N GLU A 345 11.32 -4.00 33.44
CA GLU A 345 12.60 -4.66 33.72
C GLU A 345 13.54 -4.69 32.50
N LEU A 346 13.00 -4.51 31.27
CA LEU A 346 13.82 -4.57 30.07
C LEU A 346 14.55 -3.25 29.81
N LYS A 347 15.81 -3.38 29.36
CA LYS A 347 16.63 -2.23 28.94
C LYS A 347 16.42 -1.92 27.46
N LYS A 348 16.33 -2.95 26.62
CA LYS A 348 16.23 -2.83 25.17
C LYS A 348 15.27 -3.88 24.62
N VAL A 349 14.53 -3.54 23.56
CA VAL A 349 13.57 -4.44 22.91
C VAL A 349 13.51 -4.15 21.42
N ILE A 350 13.41 -5.20 20.60
CA ILE A 350 13.00 -5.06 19.20
C ILE A 350 11.48 -5.09 19.17
N PHE A 351 10.88 -4.11 18.53
CA PHE A 351 9.44 -4.10 18.27
C PHE A 351 9.17 -4.45 16.81
N LEU A 352 8.25 -5.37 16.58
CA LEU A 352 7.80 -5.78 15.26
C LEU A 352 6.29 -5.60 15.15
N ASP A 353 5.83 -5.05 14.01
CA ASP A 353 4.41 -5.12 13.63
C ASP A 353 4.04 -6.57 13.28
N ASP A 354 2.76 -6.89 13.32
CA ASP A 354 2.28 -8.26 13.08
C ASP A 354 2.19 -8.63 11.59
N ASP A 355 2.35 -7.67 10.70
CA ASP A 355 2.35 -7.84 9.25
C ASP A 355 3.76 -7.83 8.64
N VAL A 356 4.75 -8.30 9.40
CA VAL A 356 6.12 -8.46 8.94
C VAL A 356 6.52 -9.93 8.79
N VAL A 357 7.53 -10.16 7.95
CA VAL A 357 8.26 -11.43 7.85
C VAL A 357 9.74 -11.15 8.07
N VAL A 358 10.33 -11.87 9.00
CA VAL A 358 11.76 -11.78 9.29
C VAL A 358 12.52 -12.72 8.36
N GLN A 359 13.52 -12.21 7.63
CA GLN A 359 14.31 -12.97 6.65
C GLN A 359 15.77 -13.17 7.08
N GLN A 360 16.24 -12.46 8.10
CA GLN A 360 17.62 -12.55 8.60
C GLN A 360 17.63 -12.48 10.13
N ASP A 361 18.78 -12.85 10.73
CA ASP A 361 18.98 -12.77 12.17
C ASP A 361 18.86 -11.34 12.70
N LEU A 362 18.03 -11.15 13.73
CA LEU A 362 17.78 -9.84 14.35
C LEU A 362 18.75 -9.52 15.51
N SER A 363 19.58 -10.46 15.95
CA SER A 363 20.47 -10.26 17.10
C SER A 363 21.42 -9.07 16.96
N PRO A 364 21.94 -8.71 15.76
CA PRO A 364 22.78 -7.54 15.60
C PRO A 364 22.08 -6.20 15.91
N LEU A 365 20.75 -6.12 15.76
CA LEU A 365 20.00 -4.91 16.13
C LEU A 365 20.03 -4.61 17.63
N LEU A 366 20.02 -5.65 18.47
CA LEU A 366 20.11 -5.47 19.92
C LEU A 366 21.51 -5.09 20.37
N ALA A 367 22.53 -5.48 19.63
CA ALA A 367 23.92 -5.10 19.87
C ALA A 367 24.25 -3.69 19.39
N LEU A 368 23.36 -3.07 18.57
CA LEU A 368 23.58 -1.74 18.02
C LEU A 368 23.64 -0.69 19.13
N ASP A 369 24.68 0.14 19.14
CA ASP A 369 24.71 1.36 19.95
C ASP A 369 23.80 2.42 19.28
N LEU A 370 22.88 2.97 20.05
CA LEU A 370 21.98 4.02 19.58
C LEU A 370 22.49 5.45 19.84
N ASP A 371 23.75 5.61 20.25
CA ASP A 371 24.40 6.91 20.54
C ASP A 371 23.57 7.77 21.51
N GLY A 372 23.01 7.13 22.54
CA GLY A 372 22.14 7.78 23.53
C GLY A 372 20.74 8.15 23.00
N LYS A 373 20.37 7.72 21.79
CA LYS A 373 19.02 7.86 21.28
C LYS A 373 18.11 6.76 21.81
N VAL A 374 16.81 6.99 21.71
CA VAL A 374 15.78 6.09 22.25
C VAL A 374 15.34 5.03 21.25
N VAL A 375 15.33 5.36 19.97
CA VAL A 375 14.85 4.45 18.93
C VAL A 375 15.81 4.35 17.75
N GLY A 376 16.15 3.13 17.37
CA GLY A 376 16.77 2.82 16.09
C GLY A 376 15.69 2.52 15.05
N ALA A 377 15.69 3.28 13.97
CA ALA A 377 14.69 3.16 12.90
C ALA A 377 15.28 3.44 11.51
N VAL A 378 14.72 2.82 10.49
CA VAL A 378 15.04 3.14 9.10
C VAL A 378 14.37 4.48 8.74
N VAL A 379 15.20 5.48 8.40
CA VAL A 379 14.74 6.83 8.08
C VAL A 379 14.50 7.00 6.58
N ASN A 380 15.29 6.34 5.73
CA ASN A 380 15.15 6.38 4.28
C ASN A 380 14.89 4.98 3.76
N SER A 381 13.71 4.74 3.20
CA SER A 381 13.48 3.51 2.45
C SER A 381 14.25 3.58 1.13
N TRP A 382 15.22 2.70 0.96
CA TRP A 382 16.02 2.39 -0.23
C TRP A 382 15.98 3.40 -1.38
N SER A 383 17.07 4.13 -1.53
CA SER A 383 17.47 4.76 -2.78
C SER A 383 18.72 4.03 -3.29
N GLU A 384 18.72 3.56 -4.54
CA GLU A 384 19.97 3.24 -5.23
C GLU A 384 20.85 4.50 -5.14
N ARG A 385 22.08 4.32 -4.65
CA ARG A 385 23.07 5.39 -4.54
C ARG A 385 23.22 6.08 -5.89
N GLU A 386 22.68 7.26 -6.02
CA GLU A 386 23.29 8.32 -6.79
C GLU A 386 23.86 9.31 -5.78
N GLU A 387 25.18 9.37 -5.80
CA GLU A 387 25.99 10.33 -5.06
C GLU A 387 25.64 11.75 -5.56
N SER A 388 24.67 12.39 -4.97
CA SER A 388 24.54 13.83 -4.98
C SER A 388 24.15 14.30 -3.59
N GLU A 389 25.09 15.02 -3.01
CA GLU A 389 25.01 15.74 -1.74
C GLU A 389 23.81 16.69 -1.71
N LYS A 390 22.61 16.18 -1.46
CA LYS A 390 21.54 16.92 -0.79
C LYS A 390 20.58 15.90 -0.22
N SER A 391 20.49 15.87 1.09
CA SER A 391 19.61 15.07 1.94
C SER A 391 18.14 15.28 1.61
N ASN A 392 17.67 14.73 0.53
CA ASN A 392 16.25 14.69 0.23
C ASN A 392 15.79 13.25 0.28
N CYS A 393 14.68 13.00 0.99
CA CYS A 393 13.97 11.74 0.99
C CYS A 393 13.42 11.45 -0.42
N SER A 394 14.31 11.21 -1.38
CA SER A 394 13.96 11.16 -2.80
C SER A 394 12.98 10.03 -3.14
N ARG A 395 12.77 9.07 -2.25
CA ARG A 395 11.77 7.98 -2.34
C ARG A 395 11.14 7.58 -1.01
N GLY A 396 11.51 8.20 0.12
CA GLY A 396 10.91 7.96 1.44
C GLY A 396 9.71 8.88 1.67
N ARG A 397 8.85 8.51 2.61
CA ARG A 397 7.75 9.37 3.04
C ARG A 397 8.30 10.55 3.85
N LYS A 398 7.69 11.71 3.64
CA LYS A 398 8.05 12.99 4.29
C LYS A 398 7.02 13.37 5.33
N TYR A 399 7.35 14.33 6.18
CA TYR A 399 6.37 14.91 7.10
C TYR A 399 5.17 15.50 6.35
N GLY A 400 5.38 16.06 5.13
CA GLY A 400 4.30 16.55 4.26
C GLY A 400 3.26 15.49 3.87
N ASP A 401 3.60 14.19 3.92
CA ASP A 401 2.66 13.09 3.63
C ASP A 401 1.74 12.77 4.81
N TYR A 402 2.11 13.16 6.02
CA TYR A 402 1.41 12.84 7.25
C TYR A 402 0.71 14.04 7.88
N PHE A 403 1.34 15.22 7.85
CA PHE A 403 0.88 16.41 8.54
C PHE A 403 0.18 17.39 7.61
N ASN A 404 -0.78 18.11 8.17
CA ASN A 404 -1.49 19.16 7.44
C ASN A 404 -0.74 20.49 7.54
N PHE A 405 0.13 20.77 6.59
CA PHE A 405 0.93 22.00 6.53
C PHE A 405 0.11 23.26 6.20
N SER A 406 -1.19 23.14 5.89
CA SER A 406 -2.09 24.28 5.85
C SER A 406 -2.45 24.80 7.26
N ASN A 407 -2.22 23.99 8.30
CA ASN A 407 -2.40 24.40 9.68
C ASN A 407 -1.16 25.16 10.17
N LEU A 408 -1.37 26.37 10.72
CA LEU A 408 -0.29 27.26 11.18
C LEU A 408 0.59 26.64 12.26
N LEU A 409 0.00 25.87 13.19
CA LEU A 409 0.76 25.19 14.24
C LEU A 409 1.74 24.18 13.63
N VAL A 410 1.31 23.42 12.64
CA VAL A 410 2.14 22.42 11.95
C VAL A 410 3.24 23.11 11.13
N SER A 411 2.87 24.07 10.28
CA SER A 411 3.82 24.73 9.37
C SER A 411 4.86 25.61 10.09
N SER A 412 4.55 26.07 11.31
CA SER A 412 5.51 26.83 12.12
C SER A 412 6.42 25.93 12.98
N THR A 413 6.05 24.66 13.17
CA THR A 413 6.77 23.75 14.07
C THR A 413 7.65 22.76 13.30
N PHE A 414 7.22 22.32 12.12
CA PHE A 414 7.87 21.24 11.37
C PHE A 414 8.25 21.67 9.95
N GLU A 415 9.24 20.95 9.41
CA GLU A 415 9.67 21.09 8.01
C GLU A 415 8.96 20.08 7.13
N TYR A 416 8.34 20.54 6.03
CA TYR A 416 7.60 19.71 5.08
C TYR A 416 8.45 18.58 4.48
N GLU A 417 9.68 18.87 4.07
CA GLU A 417 10.60 17.95 3.40
C GLU A 417 11.34 16.99 4.36
N ARG A 418 11.10 17.09 5.65
CA ARG A 418 11.74 16.23 6.64
C ARG A 418 11.32 14.77 6.43
N CYS A 419 12.31 13.87 6.49
CA CYS A 419 12.07 12.44 6.34
C CYS A 419 11.37 11.85 7.55
N ALA A 420 10.31 11.07 7.30
CA ALA A 420 9.70 10.22 8.29
C ALA A 420 10.47 8.90 8.41
N TRP A 421 10.54 8.37 9.62
CA TRP A 421 11.13 7.07 9.87
C TRP A 421 10.08 5.96 9.87
N SER A 422 10.52 4.72 9.58
CA SER A 422 9.64 3.55 9.49
C SER A 422 9.26 3.03 10.88
N TYR A 423 7.99 2.71 11.10
CA TYR A 423 7.44 2.38 12.41
C TYR A 423 7.18 0.88 12.64
N GLY A 424 7.21 0.04 11.59
CA GLY A 424 6.85 -1.38 11.69
C GLY A 424 7.94 -2.30 12.21
N MET A 425 9.19 -1.84 12.25
CA MET A 425 10.35 -2.52 12.86
C MET A 425 11.26 -1.47 13.49
N ASN A 426 11.46 -1.58 14.79
CA ASN A 426 12.28 -0.65 15.55
C ASN A 426 13.03 -1.37 16.66
N VAL A 427 14.19 -0.83 17.04
CA VAL A 427 14.85 -1.19 18.29
C VAL A 427 14.72 -0.03 19.26
N PHE A 428 14.18 -0.29 20.45
CA PHE A 428 13.98 0.73 21.48
C PHE A 428 14.93 0.50 22.66
N ASP A 429 15.62 1.55 23.09
CA ASP A 429 16.28 1.62 24.38
C ASP A 429 15.26 2.11 25.42
N LEU A 430 14.66 1.18 26.14
CA LEU A 430 13.62 1.48 27.14
C LEU A 430 14.20 2.18 28.35
N GLN A 431 15.48 1.96 28.67
CA GLN A 431 16.16 2.63 29.76
C GLN A 431 16.36 4.12 29.43
N ALA A 432 16.85 4.43 28.23
CA ALA A 432 16.94 5.80 27.75
C ALA A 432 15.55 6.46 27.66
N TRP A 433 14.54 5.72 27.13
CA TRP A 433 13.17 6.25 26.99
C TRP A 433 12.58 6.71 28.32
N ARG A 434 12.77 5.95 29.42
CA ARG A 434 12.27 6.31 30.76
C ARG A 434 12.86 7.61 31.32
N THR A 435 13.97 8.09 30.76
CA THR A 435 14.59 9.37 31.16
C THR A 435 14.11 10.56 30.35
N THR A 436 13.20 10.34 29.37
CA THR A 436 12.68 11.36 28.49
C THR A 436 11.21 11.69 28.79
N ASN A 437 10.70 12.72 28.13
CA ASN A 437 9.28 13.09 28.15
C ASN A 437 8.52 12.62 26.89
N ILE A 438 9.03 11.64 26.15
CA ILE A 438 8.46 11.16 24.89
C ILE A 438 6.99 10.76 25.06
N THR A 439 6.67 9.97 26.09
CA THR A 439 5.32 9.49 26.34
C THR A 439 4.36 10.66 26.62
N GLU A 440 4.77 11.62 27.46
CA GLU A 440 4.00 12.81 27.76
C GLU A 440 3.82 13.72 26.53
N THR A 441 4.86 13.87 25.72
CA THR A 441 4.81 14.63 24.45
C THR A 441 3.81 13.99 23.48
N TYR A 442 3.83 12.67 23.35
CA TYR A 442 2.88 11.94 22.51
C TYR A 442 1.43 12.21 22.92
N HIS A 443 1.11 12.07 24.20
CA HIS A 443 -0.23 12.34 24.74
C HIS A 443 -0.63 13.80 24.58
N HIS A 444 0.28 14.73 24.82
CA HIS A 444 0.03 16.16 24.63
C HIS A 444 -0.39 16.49 23.19
N TRP A 445 0.34 15.97 22.20
CA TRP A 445 0.02 16.21 20.80
C TRP A 445 -1.27 15.51 20.35
N LEU A 446 -1.57 14.33 20.87
CA LEU A 446 -2.88 13.69 20.64
C LEU A 446 -4.03 14.58 21.12
N LYS A 447 -3.87 15.22 22.29
CA LYS A 447 -4.88 16.15 22.82
C LYS A 447 -5.00 17.41 21.97
N LEU A 448 -3.87 17.99 21.54
CA LEU A 448 -3.89 19.13 20.62
C LEU A 448 -4.61 18.81 19.30
N ASN A 449 -4.41 17.60 18.77
CA ASN A 449 -5.10 17.17 17.54
C ASN A 449 -6.61 17.02 17.78
N LEU A 450 -7.04 16.49 18.92
CA LEU A 450 -8.44 16.44 19.31
C LEU A 450 -9.03 17.86 19.40
N ASP A 451 -8.35 18.77 20.11
CA ASP A 451 -8.79 20.16 20.33
C ASP A 451 -8.88 20.94 19.00
N SER A 452 -8.05 20.58 18.01
CA SER A 452 -8.08 21.13 16.64
C SER A 452 -9.17 20.54 15.75
N GLY A 453 -9.96 19.57 16.24
CA GLY A 453 -10.93 18.82 15.44
C GLY A 453 -10.28 17.83 14.46
N PHE A 454 -9.18 17.22 14.85
CA PHE A 454 -8.41 16.24 14.06
C PHE A 454 -7.84 16.80 12.75
N THR A 455 -7.42 18.06 12.75
CA THR A 455 -6.94 18.75 11.56
C THR A 455 -5.42 18.82 11.45
N LEU A 456 -4.64 18.35 12.44
CA LEU A 456 -3.19 18.51 12.45
C LEU A 456 -2.48 17.48 11.56
N TRP A 457 -2.98 16.24 11.50
CA TRP A 457 -2.40 15.15 10.72
C TRP A 457 -3.42 14.10 10.32
N ARG A 458 -3.00 13.18 9.42
CA ARG A 458 -3.76 12.01 9.03
C ARG A 458 -3.85 10.99 10.17
N PRO A 459 -4.95 10.23 10.30
CA PRO A 459 -5.09 9.22 11.34
C PRO A 459 -3.93 8.24 11.40
N GLY A 460 -3.55 7.84 12.60
CA GLY A 460 -2.52 6.84 12.82
C GLY A 460 -1.62 7.14 14.01
N ALA A 461 -0.88 6.12 14.45
CA ALA A 461 0.05 6.20 15.56
C ALA A 461 1.41 6.83 15.18
N LEU A 462 1.76 6.80 13.88
CA LEU A 462 3.04 7.32 13.43
C LEU A 462 3.17 8.85 13.52
N PRO A 463 2.19 9.68 13.09
CA PRO A 463 2.37 11.13 13.16
C PRO A 463 2.69 11.65 14.56
N PRO A 464 1.94 11.33 15.61
CA PRO A 464 2.31 11.78 16.98
C PRO A 464 3.63 11.16 17.46
N ALA A 465 4.02 9.96 16.97
CA ALA A 465 5.32 9.37 17.27
C ALA A 465 6.48 10.13 16.58
N LEU A 466 6.32 10.56 15.33
CA LEU A 466 7.30 11.39 14.64
C LEU A 466 7.63 12.65 15.45
N ILE A 467 6.63 13.23 16.08
CA ILE A 467 6.79 14.42 16.94
C ILE A 467 7.45 14.04 18.27
N ALA A 468 6.93 13.03 18.95
CA ALA A 468 7.37 12.67 20.29
C ALA A 468 8.82 12.19 20.34
N PHE A 469 9.25 11.47 19.30
CA PHE A 469 10.63 10.96 19.17
C PHE A 469 11.58 11.92 18.46
N GLU A 470 11.18 13.16 18.20
CA GLU A 470 12.05 14.12 17.56
C GLU A 470 13.35 14.33 18.36
N GLY A 471 14.49 14.22 17.69
CA GLY A 471 15.79 14.29 18.34
C GLY A 471 16.24 12.99 19.04
N HIS A 472 15.38 11.98 19.14
CA HIS A 472 15.63 10.70 19.81
C HIS A 472 15.76 9.50 18.88
N VAL A 473 15.84 9.73 17.56
CA VAL A 473 15.95 8.68 16.53
C VAL A 473 17.40 8.49 16.12
N HIS A 474 17.86 7.25 16.15
CA HIS A 474 19.10 6.79 15.54
C HIS A 474 18.80 6.14 14.20
N PRO A 475 19.29 6.68 13.08
CA PRO A 475 19.06 6.07 11.77
C PRO A 475 19.84 4.77 11.64
N ILE A 476 19.16 3.69 11.24
CA ILE A 476 19.77 2.40 10.96
C ILE A 476 19.77 2.12 9.45
N ASP A 477 20.60 1.15 9.04
CA ASP A 477 20.77 0.80 7.64
C ASP A 477 19.42 0.40 6.99
N PRO A 478 19.09 0.93 5.79
CA PRO A 478 17.84 0.62 5.08
C PRO A 478 17.62 -0.87 4.79
N SER A 479 18.69 -1.70 4.72
CA SER A 479 18.55 -3.15 4.52
C SER A 479 17.82 -3.86 5.67
N TRP A 480 17.69 -3.22 6.82
CA TRP A 480 16.96 -3.79 7.94
C TRP A 480 15.46 -3.87 7.72
N HIS A 481 14.85 -2.95 6.94
CA HIS A 481 13.39 -2.88 6.87
C HIS A 481 12.89 -2.43 5.50
N ALA A 482 12.23 -3.31 4.76
CA ALA A 482 11.54 -3.01 3.51
C ALA A 482 10.02 -2.97 3.73
N ALA A 483 9.45 -1.77 3.72
CA ALA A 483 8.02 -1.54 3.94
C ALA A 483 7.25 -1.28 2.64
N GLY A 484 5.91 -1.37 2.69
CA GLY A 484 5.02 -1.01 1.58
C GLY A 484 4.51 -2.20 0.76
N LEU A 485 4.80 -3.44 1.16
CA LEU A 485 4.40 -4.63 0.39
C LEU A 485 2.88 -4.85 0.32
N GLY A 486 2.10 -4.17 1.17
CA GLY A 486 0.64 -4.14 1.12
C GLY A 486 0.07 -2.94 0.35
N GLN A 487 0.89 -2.12 -0.31
CA GLN A 487 0.47 -0.98 -1.13
C GLN A 487 0.54 -1.34 -2.61
N GLN A 488 -0.58 -1.29 -3.32
CA GLN A 488 -0.66 -1.72 -4.73
C GLN A 488 -0.04 -0.75 -5.74
N SER A 489 0.18 0.50 -5.34
CA SER A 489 0.73 1.55 -6.21
C SER A 489 2.26 1.58 -6.28
N LEU A 490 2.95 0.77 -5.48
CA LEU A 490 4.41 0.75 -5.46
C LEU A 490 4.96 -0.24 -6.49
N ASN A 491 5.86 0.23 -7.35
CA ASN A 491 6.76 -0.64 -8.09
C ASN A 491 7.72 -1.30 -7.09
N ILE A 492 7.38 -2.52 -6.65
CA ILE A 492 8.15 -3.27 -5.67
C ILE A 492 9.46 -3.70 -6.32
N ASN A 493 10.57 -3.18 -5.82
CA ASN A 493 11.89 -3.64 -6.24
C ASN A 493 12.17 -5.02 -5.60
N ARG A 494 12.09 -6.07 -6.40
CA ARG A 494 12.27 -7.46 -5.95
C ARG A 494 13.61 -7.69 -5.28
N LYS A 495 14.70 -7.10 -5.77
CA LYS A 495 16.03 -7.20 -5.16
C LYS A 495 16.06 -6.60 -3.74
N MET A 496 15.32 -5.52 -3.52
CA MET A 496 15.20 -4.90 -2.21
C MET A 496 14.46 -5.82 -1.23
N VAL A 497 13.36 -6.44 -1.68
CA VAL A 497 12.60 -7.40 -0.85
C VAL A 497 13.45 -8.60 -0.48
N GLU A 498 14.23 -9.13 -1.43
CA GLU A 498 15.11 -10.28 -1.21
C GLU A 498 16.31 -9.95 -0.28
N ALA A 499 16.78 -8.71 -0.28
CA ALA A 499 17.93 -8.28 0.52
C ALA A 499 17.56 -7.80 1.93
N ALA A 500 16.29 -7.45 2.17
CA ALA A 500 15.86 -6.89 3.44
C ALA A 500 15.87 -7.93 4.58
N ALA A 501 16.29 -7.52 5.77
CA ALA A 501 16.23 -8.37 6.95
C ALA A 501 14.80 -8.59 7.44
N VAL A 502 13.96 -7.55 7.32
CA VAL A 502 12.53 -7.60 7.65
C VAL A 502 11.74 -7.00 6.50
N ILE A 503 10.82 -7.76 5.94
CA ILE A 503 9.85 -7.28 4.96
C ILE A 503 8.51 -7.01 5.64
N HIS A 504 7.86 -5.92 5.24
CA HIS A 504 6.66 -5.42 5.91
C HIS A 504 5.52 -5.18 4.93
N PHE A 505 4.44 -5.91 5.12
CA PHE A 505 3.20 -5.78 4.34
C PHE A 505 2.36 -4.59 4.79
N SER A 506 3.03 -3.45 5.04
CA SER A 506 2.35 -2.21 5.40
C SER A 506 1.45 -1.74 4.24
N GLY A 507 0.21 -1.36 4.57
CA GLY A 507 -0.82 -1.01 3.60
C GLY A 507 -2.11 -1.83 3.79
N PRO A 508 -3.16 -1.57 3.01
CA PRO A 508 -4.45 -2.24 3.15
C PRO A 508 -4.47 -3.69 2.66
N ALA A 509 -3.60 -4.05 1.71
CA ALA A 509 -3.57 -5.39 1.10
C ALA A 509 -2.70 -6.35 1.94
N LYS A 510 -3.20 -6.73 3.11
CA LYS A 510 -2.51 -7.67 4.01
C LYS A 510 -2.41 -9.07 3.39
N PRO A 511 -1.32 -9.82 3.66
CA PRO A 511 -1.09 -11.13 3.02
C PRO A 511 -2.15 -12.18 3.37
N TRP A 512 -2.83 -12.04 4.50
CA TRP A 512 -3.94 -12.93 4.92
C TRP A 512 -5.32 -12.55 4.37
N LEU A 513 -5.41 -11.43 3.61
CA LEU A 513 -6.65 -10.97 2.98
C LEU A 513 -6.73 -11.40 1.51
N ASP A 514 -7.94 -11.55 0.99
CA ASP A 514 -8.16 -11.87 -0.43
C ASP A 514 -7.60 -10.81 -1.38
N ILE A 515 -7.58 -9.54 -0.92
CA ILE A 515 -6.98 -8.41 -1.65
C ILE A 515 -5.45 -8.37 -1.57
N GLY A 516 -4.81 -9.26 -0.80
CA GLY A 516 -3.35 -9.34 -0.70
C GLY A 516 -2.70 -9.66 -2.06
N LEU A 517 -1.53 -9.10 -2.30
CA LEU A 517 -0.79 -9.29 -3.56
C LEU A 517 -0.33 -10.75 -3.69
N GLN A 518 -0.88 -11.47 -4.67
CA GLN A 518 -0.61 -12.89 -4.86
C GLN A 518 0.88 -13.19 -5.08
N GLU A 519 1.58 -12.31 -5.79
CA GLU A 519 3.02 -12.44 -6.07
C GLU A 519 3.89 -12.44 -4.80
N LEU A 520 3.40 -11.81 -3.73
CA LEU A 520 4.12 -11.67 -2.46
C LEU A 520 3.62 -12.63 -1.37
N ARG A 521 2.46 -13.25 -1.56
CA ARG A 521 1.90 -14.20 -0.58
C ARG A 521 2.84 -15.36 -0.28
N GLY A 522 3.61 -15.81 -1.26
CA GLY A 522 4.59 -16.86 -1.08
C GLY A 522 5.59 -16.58 0.04
N LEU A 523 6.03 -15.33 0.19
CA LEU A 523 6.95 -14.90 1.26
C LEU A 523 6.34 -15.06 2.65
N TRP A 524 5.04 -14.80 2.77
CA TRP A 524 4.28 -14.96 4.01
C TRP A 524 3.94 -16.44 4.26
N ASN A 525 3.41 -17.12 3.26
CA ASN A 525 2.89 -18.49 3.37
C ASN A 525 3.99 -19.53 3.69
N THR A 526 5.24 -19.25 3.34
CA THR A 526 6.40 -20.12 3.68
C THR A 526 6.52 -20.36 5.19
N HIS A 527 6.02 -19.44 6.02
CA HIS A 527 6.08 -19.52 7.48
C HIS A 527 4.78 -20.04 8.13
N ILE A 528 3.82 -20.52 7.32
CA ILE A 528 2.59 -21.13 7.80
C ILE A 528 2.67 -22.64 7.60
N ASN A 529 2.43 -23.39 8.69
CA ASN A 529 2.30 -24.85 8.60
C ASN A 529 0.88 -25.23 8.15
N PHE A 530 0.66 -25.37 6.85
CA PHE A 530 -0.63 -25.74 6.27
C PHE A 530 -1.08 -27.18 6.59
N THR A 531 -0.20 -28.02 7.19
CA THR A 531 -0.58 -29.36 7.69
C THR A 531 -1.13 -29.33 9.12
N ASN A 532 -1.05 -28.18 9.79
CA ASN A 532 -1.62 -28.00 11.10
C ASN A 532 -3.14 -28.20 11.08
N GLU A 533 -3.67 -28.94 12.02
CA GLU A 533 -5.08 -29.35 12.09
C GLU A 533 -6.01 -28.11 12.16
N PHE A 534 -5.69 -27.10 12.95
CA PHE A 534 -6.50 -25.89 13.06
C PHE A 534 -6.51 -25.11 11.75
N ILE A 535 -5.37 -25.00 11.07
CA ILE A 535 -5.22 -24.33 9.76
C ILE A 535 -6.07 -25.06 8.71
N THR A 536 -5.93 -26.40 8.65
CA THR A 536 -6.63 -27.25 7.68
C THR A 536 -8.15 -27.23 7.90
N ASN A 537 -8.61 -27.42 9.15
CA ASN A 537 -10.02 -27.47 9.51
C ASN A 537 -10.73 -26.12 9.27
N CYS A 538 -10.01 -25.01 9.41
CA CYS A 538 -10.52 -23.67 9.13
C CYS A 538 -10.33 -23.23 7.67
N LYS A 539 -9.82 -24.10 6.79
CA LYS A 539 -9.63 -23.84 5.36
C LYS A 539 -8.79 -22.59 5.09
N ILE A 540 -7.75 -22.37 5.89
CA ILE A 540 -6.73 -21.39 5.59
C ILE A 540 -5.85 -22.01 4.51
N MET A 541 -5.87 -21.42 3.31
CA MET A 541 -5.19 -21.94 2.13
C MET A 541 -3.96 -21.10 1.80
N ALA A 542 -2.98 -21.74 1.11
CA ALA A 542 -1.77 -21.09 0.64
C ALA A 542 -2.03 -20.01 -0.41
#